data_a8577d9285f4a2f241f8b746d69e9eaf
#
_entry.id   a8577d9285f4a2f241f8b746d69e9eaf
#
_cell.length_a   1.000
_cell.length_b   1.000
_cell.length_c   1.000
_cell.angle_alpha   90.00
_cell.angle_beta   90.00
_cell.angle_gamma   90.00
#
_symmetry.space_group_name_H-M   'P 1'
#
loop_
_entity.id
_entity.type
_entity.pdbx_description
1 polymer ?
#
loop_
_entity_poly.entity_id
_entity_poly.type
_entity_poly.pdbx_seq_one_letter_code
_entity_poly.pdbx_strand_id
1 'polypeptide(L)'
;MVEKFDFEANQDPDFVQKNARPAITANEFAGDGVDAQWIVYGDVLGDQKVSILRLTVHPGAKTNFCPDSPTLFHTNGGSGRIGKLEVSYNQNMKLGEIYPEIGFITQSALSSGGVEIENTGSEPLVLTFDFPQNAHSQTPGV
;
A
#
# COMPACT_ATOMS: atom_id res chain seq x y z
N MET A 1 15.99 -5.38 -23.92
CA MET A 1 14.67 -5.69 -23.27
C MET A 1 14.51 -7.19 -23.02
N VAL A 2 15.05 -8.05 -23.86
CA VAL A 2 15.01 -9.54 -23.71
C VAL A 2 15.84 -10.02 -22.53
N GLU A 3 16.92 -9.34 -22.18
CA GLU A 3 17.81 -9.69 -21.05
C GLU A 3 17.16 -9.59 -19.65
N LYS A 4 15.95 -9.03 -19.55
CA LYS A 4 15.22 -8.93 -18.29
C LYS A 4 14.23 -10.08 -18.04
N PHE A 5 14.06 -11.00 -19.00
CA PHE A 5 13.23 -12.18 -18.84
C PHE A 5 14.09 -13.39 -18.55
N ASP A 6 14.10 -13.82 -17.31
CA ASP A 6 14.67 -15.10 -16.93
C ASP A 6 13.61 -16.19 -17.12
N PHE A 7 13.67 -16.84 -18.27
CA PHE A 7 12.73 -17.92 -18.61
C PHE A 7 12.95 -19.18 -17.76
N GLU A 8 14.15 -19.38 -17.25
CA GLU A 8 14.46 -20.54 -16.39
C GLU A 8 13.88 -20.33 -14.99
N ALA A 9 13.97 -19.11 -14.44
CA ALA A 9 13.37 -18.78 -13.16
C ALA A 9 11.83 -18.94 -13.19
N ASN A 10 11.18 -18.60 -14.31
CA ASN A 10 9.74 -18.77 -14.46
C ASN A 10 9.29 -20.24 -14.57
N GLN A 11 10.21 -21.17 -14.82
CA GLN A 11 9.95 -22.60 -14.88
C GLN A 11 10.31 -23.33 -13.58
N ASP A 12 10.90 -22.63 -12.61
CA ASP A 12 11.19 -23.21 -11.29
C ASP A 12 9.87 -23.42 -10.52
N PRO A 13 9.44 -24.67 -10.25
CA PRO A 13 8.20 -24.93 -9.52
C PRO A 13 8.24 -24.40 -8.09
N ASP A 14 9.42 -24.18 -7.53
CA ASP A 14 9.62 -23.68 -6.18
C ASP A 14 9.87 -22.15 -6.15
N PHE A 15 9.77 -21.46 -7.29
CA PHE A 15 10.08 -20.03 -7.41
C PHE A 15 9.35 -19.18 -6.37
N VAL A 16 8.04 -19.43 -6.20
CA VAL A 16 7.23 -18.69 -5.22
C VAL A 16 7.71 -18.93 -3.80
N GLN A 17 8.01 -20.18 -3.44
CA GLN A 17 8.47 -20.53 -2.08
C GLN A 17 9.85 -19.94 -1.78
N LYS A 18 10.75 -19.93 -2.77
CA LYS A 18 12.12 -19.38 -2.63
C LYS A 18 12.13 -17.86 -2.52
N ASN A 19 11.16 -17.17 -3.15
CA ASN A 19 11.14 -15.71 -3.26
C ASN A 19 10.03 -15.04 -2.44
N ALA A 20 9.02 -15.78 -1.97
CA ALA A 20 7.98 -15.23 -1.12
C ALA A 20 8.55 -14.84 0.25
N ARG A 21 8.22 -13.64 0.69
CA ARG A 21 8.57 -13.14 2.02
C ARG A 21 7.31 -12.96 2.86
N PRO A 22 7.33 -13.29 4.17
CA PRO A 22 6.20 -13.05 5.03
C PRO A 22 5.97 -11.55 5.19
N ALA A 23 4.71 -11.12 5.30
CA ALA A 23 4.41 -9.73 5.63
C ALA A 23 4.97 -9.37 7.01
N ILE A 24 5.51 -8.16 7.15
CA ILE A 24 6.07 -7.64 8.40
C ILE A 24 5.15 -6.56 8.93
N THR A 25 4.80 -6.61 10.22
CA THR A 25 4.01 -5.55 10.86
C THR A 25 4.74 -4.22 10.82
N ALA A 26 4.05 -3.20 10.35
CA ALA A 26 4.53 -1.81 10.30
C ALA A 26 3.99 -1.06 11.53
N ASN A 27 4.65 -1.24 12.68
CA ASN A 27 4.18 -0.72 13.97
C ASN A 27 4.01 0.80 13.98
N GLU A 28 4.78 1.52 13.18
CA GLU A 28 4.75 2.98 13.03
C GLU A 28 3.45 3.50 12.41
N PHE A 29 2.71 2.65 11.70
CA PHE A 29 1.43 2.97 11.07
C PHE A 29 0.25 2.21 11.69
N ALA A 30 0.53 1.26 12.57
CA ALA A 30 -0.50 0.51 13.28
C ALA A 30 -1.03 1.29 14.49
N GLY A 31 -2.27 1.02 14.89
CA GLY A 31 -2.90 1.69 16.02
C GLY A 31 -4.20 1.02 16.44
N ASP A 32 -4.97 1.71 17.28
CA ASP A 32 -6.27 1.20 17.72
C ASP A 32 -7.24 1.12 16.53
N GLY A 33 -7.68 -0.11 16.22
CA GLY A 33 -8.51 -0.41 15.05
C GLY A 33 -7.80 -0.23 13.70
N VAL A 34 -6.46 -0.22 13.68
CA VAL A 34 -5.66 -0.07 12.46
C VAL A 34 -4.51 -1.06 12.42
N ASP A 35 -4.52 -1.94 11.42
CA ASP A 35 -3.43 -2.86 11.13
C ASP A 35 -2.60 -2.35 9.95
N ALA A 36 -1.29 -2.45 10.07
CA ALA A 36 -0.36 -2.06 9.01
C ALA A 36 0.71 -3.14 8.80
N GLN A 37 1.00 -3.45 7.52
CA GLN A 37 1.96 -4.48 7.16
C GLN A 37 2.73 -4.11 5.89
N TRP A 38 4.04 -4.25 5.92
CA TRP A 38 4.86 -4.27 4.71
C TRP A 38 4.66 -5.61 3.99
N ILE A 39 4.13 -5.58 2.79
CA ILE A 39 3.86 -6.77 1.96
C ILE A 39 4.87 -6.93 0.82
N VAL A 40 5.49 -5.82 0.39
CA VAL A 40 6.65 -5.83 -0.48
C VAL A 40 7.71 -4.94 0.16
N TYR A 41 8.91 -5.48 0.36
CA TYR A 41 9.99 -4.77 1.05
C TYR A 41 11.34 -5.41 0.74
N GLY A 42 12.40 -4.71 1.15
CA GLY A 42 13.78 -5.17 1.05
C GLY A 42 14.41 -4.94 -0.33
N ASP A 43 15.67 -5.32 -0.42
CA ASP A 43 16.47 -5.15 -1.62
C ASP A 43 16.28 -6.31 -2.59
N VAL A 44 16.15 -5.98 -3.86
CA VAL A 44 16.22 -6.95 -4.95
C VAL A 44 17.56 -6.72 -5.66
N LEU A 45 18.44 -7.70 -5.59
CA LEU A 45 19.81 -7.61 -6.15
C LEU A 45 20.63 -6.43 -5.59
N GLY A 46 20.48 -6.17 -4.29
CA GLY A 46 21.21 -5.08 -3.61
C GLY A 46 20.64 -3.68 -3.82
N ASP A 47 19.43 -3.56 -4.36
CA ASP A 47 18.82 -2.27 -4.63
C ASP A 47 17.29 -2.34 -4.48
N GLN A 48 16.75 -1.63 -3.49
CA GLN A 48 15.32 -1.55 -3.26
C GLN A 48 14.63 -0.80 -4.42
N LYS A 49 13.74 -1.49 -5.11
CA LYS A 49 13.04 -0.94 -6.29
C LYS A 49 11.70 -0.33 -5.97
N VAL A 50 10.95 -0.98 -5.10
CA VAL A 50 9.62 -0.57 -4.68
C VAL A 50 9.32 -1.19 -3.32
N SER A 51 8.53 -0.52 -2.52
CA SER A 51 7.93 -1.11 -1.33
C SER A 51 6.43 -0.87 -1.31
N ILE A 52 5.69 -1.83 -0.74
CA ILE A 52 4.23 -1.75 -0.64
C ILE A 52 3.82 -2.01 0.80
N LEU A 53 3.10 -1.04 1.35
CA LEU A 53 2.47 -1.10 2.65
C LEU A 53 0.98 -1.42 2.48
N ARG A 54 0.46 -2.38 3.22
CA ARG A 54 -0.98 -2.60 3.37
C ARG A 54 -1.45 -2.02 4.69
N LEU A 55 -2.47 -1.18 4.62
CA LEU A 55 -3.16 -0.61 5.77
C LEU A 55 -4.60 -1.13 5.80
N THR A 56 -5.04 -1.63 6.95
CA THR A 56 -6.42 -2.05 7.17
C THR A 56 -7.00 -1.22 8.31
N VAL A 57 -8.02 -0.42 7.99
CA VAL A 57 -8.73 0.41 8.97
C VAL A 57 -10.07 -0.25 9.25
N HIS A 58 -10.28 -0.70 10.49
CA HIS A 58 -11.51 -1.36 10.89
C HIS A 58 -12.70 -0.40 10.95
N PRO A 59 -13.96 -0.88 10.86
CA PRO A 59 -15.14 -0.03 10.87
C PRO A 59 -15.17 0.94 12.06
N GLY A 60 -15.36 2.22 11.77
CA GLY A 60 -15.41 3.31 12.76
C GLY A 60 -14.04 3.76 13.28
N ALA A 61 -12.94 3.11 12.87
CA ALA A 61 -11.61 3.56 13.20
C ALA A 61 -11.10 4.63 12.24
N LYS A 62 -10.11 5.40 12.72
CA LYS A 62 -9.38 6.39 11.91
C LYS A 62 -7.94 6.51 12.35
N THR A 63 -7.08 6.96 11.46
CA THR A 63 -5.67 7.20 11.73
C THR A 63 -5.16 8.41 10.96
N ASN A 64 -4.11 9.03 11.45
CA ASN A 64 -3.36 10.02 10.68
C ASN A 64 -2.18 9.33 10.01
N PHE A 65 -2.25 9.17 8.70
CA PHE A 65 -1.22 8.52 7.90
C PHE A 65 -0.21 9.56 7.40
N CYS A 66 1.01 9.48 7.90
CA CYS A 66 2.08 10.44 7.59
C CYS A 66 3.39 9.70 7.28
N PRO A 67 3.50 9.07 6.10
CA PRO A 67 4.77 8.52 5.64
C PRO A 67 5.76 9.64 5.31
N ASP A 68 7.05 9.32 5.25
CA ASP A 68 8.10 10.31 4.96
C ASP A 68 8.29 10.61 3.45
N SER A 69 7.56 9.92 2.58
CA SER A 69 7.59 10.17 1.14
C SER A 69 6.20 10.13 0.48
N PRO A 70 6.02 10.84 -0.64
CA PRO A 70 4.82 10.76 -1.44
C PRO A 70 4.52 9.33 -1.89
N THR A 71 3.25 8.97 -1.97
CA THR A 71 2.85 7.61 -2.26
C THR A 71 1.59 7.55 -3.11
N LEU A 72 1.53 6.56 -3.99
CA LEU A 72 0.30 6.14 -4.66
C LEU A 72 -0.49 5.25 -3.69
N PHE A 73 -1.81 5.37 -3.69
CA PHE A 73 -2.65 4.43 -2.96
C PHE A 73 -3.67 3.75 -3.86
N HIS A 74 -4.02 2.51 -3.49
CA HIS A 74 -5.11 1.74 -4.08
C HIS A 74 -6.08 1.31 -2.99
N THR A 75 -7.38 1.43 -3.24
CA THR A 75 -8.43 0.88 -2.38
C THR A 75 -8.74 -0.54 -2.82
N ASN A 76 -8.46 -1.52 -1.96
CA ASN A 76 -8.60 -2.94 -2.25
C ASN A 76 -9.80 -3.59 -1.52
N GLY A 77 -10.47 -2.84 -0.64
CA GLY A 77 -11.65 -3.31 0.09
C GLY A 77 -12.30 -2.21 0.89
N GLY A 78 -13.60 -2.34 1.13
CA GLY A 78 -14.37 -1.42 1.96
C GLY A 78 -14.61 -0.04 1.35
N SER A 79 -14.98 0.90 2.21
CA SER A 79 -15.20 2.31 1.85
C SER A 79 -14.80 3.24 2.99
N GLY A 80 -14.40 4.46 2.65
CA GLY A 80 -13.93 5.40 3.65
C GLY A 80 -13.53 6.73 3.05
N ARG A 81 -12.71 7.46 3.79
CA ARG A 81 -12.24 8.77 3.42
C ARG A 81 -10.74 8.91 3.63
N ILE A 82 -10.07 9.51 2.68
CA ILE A 82 -8.65 9.87 2.75
C ILE A 82 -8.57 11.40 2.61
N GLY A 83 -8.37 12.09 3.73
CA GLY A 83 -8.51 13.54 3.79
C GLY A 83 -9.93 13.97 3.39
N LYS A 84 -10.04 14.63 2.23
CA LYS A 84 -11.34 15.07 1.67
C LYS A 84 -11.87 14.15 0.57
N LEU A 85 -11.12 13.13 0.19
CA LEU A 85 -11.48 12.22 -0.89
C LEU A 85 -12.26 11.04 -0.33
N GLU A 86 -13.48 10.85 -0.80
CA GLU A 86 -14.24 9.62 -0.58
C GLU A 86 -13.64 8.51 -1.45
N VAL A 87 -13.37 7.34 -0.86
CA VAL A 87 -12.83 6.18 -1.55
C VAL A 87 -13.72 4.96 -1.31
N SER A 88 -13.83 4.12 -2.32
CA SER A 88 -14.57 2.86 -2.21
C SER A 88 -14.03 1.84 -3.18
N TYR A 89 -13.97 0.59 -2.74
CA TYR A 89 -13.68 -0.54 -3.60
C TYR A 89 -14.94 -0.97 -4.33
N ASN A 90 -14.85 -1.10 -5.66
CA ASN A 90 -15.97 -1.54 -6.48
C ASN A 90 -15.57 -2.75 -7.34
N GLN A 91 -16.17 -3.90 -7.04
CA GLN A 91 -15.92 -5.13 -7.82
C GLN A 91 -16.58 -5.12 -9.21
N ASN A 92 -17.55 -4.25 -9.44
CA ASN A 92 -18.35 -4.22 -10.66
C ASN A 92 -18.12 -2.89 -11.42
N MET A 93 -16.91 -2.70 -11.91
CA MET A 93 -16.61 -1.54 -12.76
C MET A 93 -17.41 -1.58 -14.05
N LYS A 94 -18.07 -0.47 -14.40
CA LYS A 94 -18.77 -0.31 -15.67
C LYS A 94 -17.97 0.61 -16.58
N LEU A 95 -17.99 0.30 -17.88
CA LEU A 95 -17.30 1.12 -18.87
C LEU A 95 -17.84 2.56 -18.85
N GLY A 96 -16.93 3.53 -18.73
CA GLY A 96 -17.26 4.97 -18.71
C GLY A 96 -17.58 5.54 -17.32
N GLU A 97 -17.58 4.74 -16.26
CA GLU A 97 -17.67 5.24 -14.89
C GLU A 97 -16.27 5.50 -14.31
N ILE A 98 -16.17 6.53 -13.46
CA ILE A 98 -14.94 6.87 -12.72
C ILE A 98 -15.11 6.35 -11.29
N TYR A 99 -14.17 5.53 -10.86
CA TYR A 99 -14.15 4.99 -9.49
C TYR A 99 -12.99 5.59 -8.70
N PRO A 100 -13.24 6.11 -7.49
CA PRO A 100 -12.20 6.72 -6.64
C PRO A 100 -11.42 5.64 -5.88
N GLU A 101 -10.82 4.69 -6.61
CA GLU A 101 -10.08 3.58 -6.01
C GLU A 101 -8.58 3.85 -5.93
N ILE A 102 -8.09 4.79 -6.73
CA ILE A 102 -6.66 5.10 -6.86
C ILE A 102 -6.46 6.59 -6.66
N GLY A 103 -5.44 6.95 -5.91
CA GLY A 103 -5.07 8.34 -5.71
C GLY A 103 -3.61 8.50 -5.30
N PHE A 104 -3.21 9.73 -5.10
CA PHE A 104 -1.84 10.09 -4.77
C PHE A 104 -1.78 11.03 -3.57
N ILE A 105 -0.98 10.69 -2.56
CA ILE A 105 -0.67 11.56 -1.43
C ILE A 105 0.59 12.34 -1.77
N THR A 106 0.43 13.66 -1.88
CA THR A 106 1.51 14.56 -2.30
C THR A 106 2.45 14.92 -1.14
N GLN A 107 3.67 15.34 -1.47
CA GLN A 107 4.60 15.89 -0.49
C GLN A 107 4.01 17.07 0.29
N SER A 108 3.19 17.90 -0.33
CA SER A 108 2.54 19.04 0.34
C SER A 108 1.58 18.58 1.43
N ALA A 109 0.81 17.51 1.21
CA ALA A 109 -0.08 16.95 2.22
C ALA A 109 0.72 16.38 3.40
N LEU A 110 1.83 15.69 3.15
CA LEU A 110 2.71 15.14 4.18
C LEU A 110 3.37 16.25 5.01
N SER A 111 3.87 17.31 4.36
CA SER A 111 4.46 18.47 5.03
C SER A 111 3.46 19.24 5.90
N SER A 112 2.16 19.06 5.66
CA SER A 112 1.08 19.64 6.47
C SER A 112 0.67 18.75 7.66
N GLY A 113 1.39 17.68 7.93
CA GLY A 113 1.15 16.78 9.07
C GLY A 113 0.47 15.46 8.72
N GLY A 114 0.45 15.09 7.44
CA GLY A 114 -0.13 13.83 6.97
C GLY A 114 -1.58 13.95 6.52
N VAL A 115 -2.22 12.80 6.37
CA VAL A 115 -3.60 12.69 5.85
C VAL A 115 -4.42 11.81 6.78
N GLU A 116 -5.55 12.30 7.25
CA GLU A 116 -6.49 11.47 8.01
C GLU A 116 -7.13 10.44 7.08
N ILE A 117 -7.11 9.17 7.53
CA ILE A 117 -7.80 8.05 6.89
C ILE A 117 -8.86 7.56 7.86
N GLU A 118 -10.10 7.48 7.41
CA GLU A 118 -11.24 7.07 8.21
C GLU A 118 -12.05 6.00 7.48
N ASN A 119 -12.37 4.93 8.17
CA ASN A 119 -13.32 3.95 7.65
C ASN A 119 -14.75 4.42 7.98
N THR A 120 -15.52 4.79 6.95
CA THR A 120 -16.92 5.21 7.07
C THR A 120 -17.90 4.11 6.70
N GLY A 121 -17.39 2.94 6.29
CA GLY A 121 -18.19 1.76 5.91
C GLY A 121 -18.39 0.78 7.05
N SER A 122 -19.08 -0.31 6.75
CA SER A 122 -19.32 -1.45 7.66
C SER A 122 -18.29 -2.57 7.54
N GLU A 123 -17.50 -2.56 6.46
CA GLU A 123 -16.44 -3.53 6.18
C GLU A 123 -15.06 -2.89 6.38
N PRO A 124 -14.01 -3.67 6.64
CA PRO A 124 -12.66 -3.12 6.74
C PRO A 124 -12.26 -2.36 5.47
N LEU A 125 -11.78 -1.13 5.64
CA LEU A 125 -11.17 -0.35 4.56
C LEU A 125 -9.73 -0.85 4.38
N VAL A 126 -9.45 -1.48 3.24
CA VAL A 126 -8.13 -2.03 2.92
C VAL A 126 -7.49 -1.17 1.84
N LEU A 127 -6.34 -0.61 2.16
CA LEU A 127 -5.55 0.25 1.28
C LEU A 127 -4.16 -0.37 1.07
N THR A 128 -3.61 -0.22 -0.12
CA THR A 128 -2.18 -0.41 -0.37
C THR A 128 -1.55 0.91 -0.77
N PHE A 129 -0.33 1.13 -0.28
CA PHE A 129 0.48 2.31 -0.56
C PHE A 129 1.77 1.88 -1.22
N ASP A 130 2.02 2.42 -2.42
CA ASP A 130 3.19 2.10 -3.22
C ASP A 130 4.23 3.21 -3.09
N PHE A 131 5.41 2.85 -2.62
CA PHE A 131 6.53 3.76 -2.46
C PHE A 131 7.58 3.47 -3.53
N PRO A 132 8.12 4.50 -4.20
CA PRO A 132 9.20 4.33 -5.16
C PRO A 132 10.51 3.94 -4.45
N GLN A 133 11.48 3.54 -5.25
CA GLN A 133 12.81 3.14 -4.79
C GLN A 133 13.41 4.15 -3.81
N ASN A 134 13.89 3.63 -2.66
CA ASN A 134 14.57 4.40 -1.61
C ASN A 134 13.80 5.64 -1.12
N ALA A 135 12.48 5.63 -1.29
CA ALA A 135 11.65 6.78 -1.00
C ALA A 135 11.09 6.79 0.42
N HIS A 136 11.17 5.67 1.14
CA HIS A 136 10.62 5.55 2.48
C HIS A 136 11.65 4.97 3.46
N SER A 137 12.04 5.77 4.46
CA SER A 137 13.10 5.39 5.42
C SER A 137 12.68 4.27 6.38
N GLN A 138 11.37 4.07 6.56
CA GLN A 138 10.81 3.06 7.48
C GLN A 138 10.60 1.70 6.82
N THR A 139 10.81 1.58 5.50
CA THR A 139 10.71 0.29 4.83
C THR A 139 11.77 -0.67 5.36
N PRO A 140 11.40 -1.88 5.81
CA PRO A 140 12.37 -2.84 6.31
C PRO A 140 13.42 -3.18 5.26
N GLY A 141 14.69 -3.10 5.64
CA GLY A 141 15.78 -3.72 4.90
C GLY A 141 15.73 -5.24 5.03
N VAL A 142 16.57 -5.93 4.28
CA VAL A 142 16.70 -7.41 4.34
C VAL A 142 18.07 -7.77 4.82
#